data_2ccf088b74830aa77f7774f9b48b461b
#
_entry.id   2ccf088b74830aa77f7774f9b48b461b
#
_cell.length_a   1.000
_cell.length_b   1.000
_cell.length_c   1.000
_cell.angle_alpha   90.00
_cell.angle_beta   90.00
_cell.angle_gamma   90.00
#
_symmetry.space_group_name_H-M   'P 1'
#
loop_
_entity.id
_entity.type
_entity.pdbx_description
1 polymer ?
#
loop_
_entity_poly.entity_id
_entity_poly.type
_entity_poly.pdbx_seq_one_letter_code
_entity_poly.pdbx_strand_id
1 'polypeptide(L)'
;NLENLSKSIFELSTGFASAPTFDSFQRALEYVFKLSENERIILVIDEYPYVARSSKSLASTLQLLIDKFKDNSKLMLILCGSSMSYMEDHVLSYKAPLYGRRTAQIKLLPFSFDETCRYFKNFSDVDKAMVYGMVGGTPQYLLQMNDKLSLENNIKNTFLNPISSLFEEPENLLKQEVREPALYNAIITAIAGGASRMAEISSKVGENTNV
;
A
#
# COMPACT_ATOMS: atom_id res chain seq x y z
N ASN A 1 -6.38 -0.09 -16.41
CA ASN A 1 -7.54 -0.65 -17.08
C ASN A 1 -7.11 -1.62 -18.19
N LEU A 2 -8.07 -2.26 -18.89
CA LEU A 2 -7.78 -3.27 -19.92
C LEU A 2 -7.00 -2.71 -21.12
N GLU A 3 -7.29 -1.48 -21.50
CA GLU A 3 -6.59 -0.77 -22.57
C GLU A 3 -5.09 -0.58 -22.25
N ASN A 4 -4.77 -0.11 -21.04
CA ASN A 4 -3.38 0.05 -20.61
C ASN A 4 -2.64 -1.29 -20.58
N LEU A 5 -3.28 -2.34 -20.05
CA LEU A 5 -2.71 -3.69 -20.06
C LEU A 5 -2.45 -4.16 -21.50
N SER A 6 -3.42 -3.97 -22.40
CA SER A 6 -3.28 -4.32 -23.82
C SER A 6 -2.11 -3.60 -24.44
N LYS A 7 -1.99 -2.29 -24.23
CA LYS A 7 -0.88 -1.48 -24.74
C LYS A 7 0.46 -2.02 -24.23
N SER A 8 0.60 -2.26 -22.92
CA SER A 8 1.86 -2.80 -22.34
C SER A 8 2.22 -4.16 -22.91
N ILE A 9 1.24 -5.06 -23.14
CA ILE A 9 1.46 -6.36 -23.75
C ILE A 9 1.98 -6.23 -25.19
N PHE A 10 1.38 -5.35 -25.98
CA PHE A 10 1.81 -5.15 -27.36
C PHE A 10 3.16 -4.46 -27.47
N GLU A 11 3.44 -3.47 -26.63
CA GLU A 11 4.77 -2.86 -26.53
C GLU A 11 5.86 -3.90 -26.24
N LEU A 12 5.57 -4.81 -25.30
CA LEU A 12 6.49 -5.90 -24.94
C LEU A 12 6.71 -6.88 -26.12
N SER A 13 5.62 -7.28 -26.80
CA SER A 13 5.68 -8.36 -27.80
C SER A 13 6.05 -7.90 -29.21
N THR A 14 5.79 -6.65 -29.56
CA THR A 14 5.97 -6.13 -30.94
C THR A 14 6.84 -4.88 -31.03
N GLY A 15 7.13 -4.21 -29.91
CA GLY A 15 7.82 -2.93 -29.88
C GLY A 15 6.98 -1.72 -30.37
N PHE A 16 5.70 -1.91 -30.72
CA PHE A 16 4.82 -0.85 -31.19
C PHE A 16 3.92 -0.31 -30.10
N ALA A 17 3.86 1.02 -29.96
CA ALA A 17 3.03 1.72 -28.96
C ALA A 17 1.53 1.77 -29.32
N SER A 18 1.18 1.51 -30.60
CA SER A 18 -0.21 1.49 -31.08
C SER A 18 -0.68 0.05 -31.23
N ALA A 19 -1.71 -0.33 -30.50
CA ALA A 19 -2.16 -1.71 -30.43
C ALA A 19 -3.68 -1.82 -30.26
N PRO A 20 -4.31 -2.84 -30.82
CA PRO A 20 -5.69 -3.15 -30.50
C PRO A 20 -5.86 -3.54 -29.05
N THR A 21 -7.01 -3.21 -28.47
CA THR A 21 -7.35 -3.58 -27.10
C THR A 21 -7.89 -5.02 -27.08
N PHE A 22 -7.45 -5.82 -26.11
CA PHE A 22 -8.07 -7.14 -25.87
C PHE A 22 -9.53 -6.99 -25.46
N ASP A 23 -10.37 -7.96 -25.81
CA ASP A 23 -11.80 -7.95 -25.47
C ASP A 23 -12.06 -8.15 -23.96
N SER A 24 -11.11 -8.75 -23.26
CA SER A 24 -11.26 -9.07 -21.83
C SER A 24 -9.91 -9.23 -21.13
N PHE A 25 -9.91 -9.05 -19.80
CA PHE A 25 -8.75 -9.36 -18.96
C PHE A 25 -8.31 -10.81 -19.10
N GLN A 26 -9.26 -11.74 -19.24
CA GLN A 26 -8.95 -13.16 -19.41
C GLN A 26 -8.10 -13.40 -20.66
N ARG A 27 -8.48 -12.82 -21.80
CA ARG A 27 -7.72 -12.99 -23.05
C ARG A 27 -6.36 -12.32 -22.99
N ALA A 28 -6.30 -11.12 -22.40
CA ALA A 28 -5.04 -10.41 -22.20
C ALA A 28 -4.06 -11.21 -21.34
N LEU A 29 -4.53 -11.70 -20.19
CA LEU A 29 -3.72 -12.52 -19.28
C LEU A 29 -3.33 -13.86 -19.92
N GLU A 30 -4.25 -14.57 -20.59
CA GLU A 30 -3.94 -15.82 -21.28
C GLU A 30 -2.84 -15.64 -22.34
N TYR A 31 -2.86 -14.51 -23.04
CA TYR A 31 -1.80 -14.18 -24.00
C TYR A 31 -0.44 -14.00 -23.31
N VAL A 32 -0.38 -13.30 -22.16
CA VAL A 32 0.86 -13.16 -21.38
C VAL A 32 1.38 -14.52 -20.91
N PHE A 33 0.49 -15.40 -20.40
CA PHE A 33 0.88 -16.76 -20.00
C PHE A 33 1.45 -17.56 -21.18
N LYS A 34 0.87 -17.46 -22.38
CA LYS A 34 1.39 -18.12 -23.59
C LYS A 34 2.74 -17.57 -24.02
N LEU A 35 2.94 -16.26 -24.00
CA LEU A 35 4.25 -15.66 -24.28
C LEU A 35 5.31 -16.18 -23.30
N SER A 36 4.94 -16.34 -22.04
CA SER A 36 5.85 -16.80 -21.00
C SER A 36 6.29 -18.26 -21.09
N GLU A 37 5.68 -19.07 -21.98
CA GLU A 37 6.18 -20.42 -22.26
C GLU A 37 7.54 -20.38 -22.98
N ASN A 38 7.76 -19.38 -23.82
CA ASN A 38 8.99 -19.21 -24.61
C ASN A 38 10.06 -18.40 -23.88
N GLU A 39 9.67 -17.34 -23.21
CA GLU A 39 10.58 -16.41 -22.54
C GLU A 39 10.13 -16.06 -21.13
N ARG A 40 11.07 -15.59 -20.30
CA ARG A 40 10.75 -15.14 -18.95
C ARG A 40 10.08 -13.77 -18.97
N ILE A 41 8.86 -13.71 -18.50
CA ILE A 41 8.07 -12.48 -18.38
C ILE A 41 7.82 -12.15 -16.91
N ILE A 42 7.88 -10.88 -16.57
CA ILE A 42 7.46 -10.35 -15.27
C ILE A 42 6.20 -9.55 -15.49
N LEU A 43 5.09 -10.00 -14.90
CA LEU A 43 3.82 -9.26 -14.87
C LEU A 43 3.58 -8.75 -13.46
N VAL A 44 3.52 -7.42 -13.29
CA VAL A 44 3.18 -6.78 -12.03
C VAL A 44 1.76 -6.22 -12.13
N ILE A 45 0.88 -6.62 -11.22
CA ILE A 45 -0.44 -6.01 -11.04
C ILE A 45 -0.36 -5.20 -9.75
N ASP A 46 -0.07 -3.92 -9.93
CA ASP A 46 -0.04 -2.97 -8.83
C ASP A 46 -1.46 -2.57 -8.42
N GLU A 47 -1.65 -2.24 -7.15
CA GLU A 47 -2.97 -2.01 -6.54
C GLU A 47 -3.99 -3.12 -6.91
N TYR A 48 -3.54 -4.38 -6.84
CA TYR A 48 -4.38 -5.55 -7.10
C TYR A 48 -5.75 -5.51 -6.39
N PRO A 49 -5.87 -5.09 -5.10
CA PRO A 49 -7.15 -4.96 -4.44
C PRO A 49 -8.14 -4.08 -5.20
N TYR A 50 -7.68 -2.98 -5.78
CA TYR A 50 -8.52 -2.06 -6.55
C TYR A 50 -9.00 -2.70 -7.86
N VAL A 51 -8.08 -3.32 -8.59
CA VAL A 51 -8.40 -4.00 -9.86
C VAL A 51 -9.35 -5.18 -9.64
N ALA A 52 -9.13 -5.97 -8.60
CA ALA A 52 -9.94 -7.14 -8.28
C ALA A 52 -11.36 -6.77 -7.80
N ARG A 53 -11.53 -5.64 -7.10
CA ARG A 53 -12.86 -5.10 -6.76
C ARG A 53 -13.65 -4.67 -8.00
N SER A 54 -12.98 -4.11 -9.00
CA SER A 54 -13.61 -3.68 -10.26
C SER A 54 -13.89 -4.86 -11.21
N SER A 55 -13.14 -5.94 -11.11
CA SER A 55 -13.26 -7.15 -11.92
C SER A 55 -13.34 -8.40 -11.04
N LYS A 56 -14.57 -8.74 -10.61
CA LYS A 56 -14.83 -9.85 -9.68
C LYS A 56 -14.32 -11.22 -10.17
N SER A 57 -14.17 -11.42 -11.49
CA SER A 57 -13.66 -12.65 -12.08
C SER A 57 -12.13 -12.73 -12.11
N LEU A 58 -11.40 -11.64 -11.83
CA LEU A 58 -9.95 -11.58 -12.00
C LEU A 58 -9.22 -12.66 -11.20
N ALA A 59 -9.55 -12.81 -9.92
CA ALA A 59 -8.92 -13.81 -9.06
C ALA A 59 -9.12 -15.25 -9.57
N SER A 60 -10.35 -15.59 -9.99
CA SER A 60 -10.66 -16.90 -10.55
C SER A 60 -10.03 -17.10 -11.92
N THR A 61 -9.93 -16.07 -12.74
CA THR A 61 -9.22 -16.09 -14.02
C THR A 61 -7.73 -16.37 -13.81
N LEU A 62 -7.08 -15.68 -12.88
CA LEU A 62 -5.68 -15.93 -12.53
C LEU A 62 -5.49 -17.35 -12.00
N GLN A 63 -6.40 -17.82 -11.14
CA GLN A 63 -6.38 -19.20 -10.65
C GLN A 63 -6.35 -20.21 -11.80
N LEU A 64 -7.31 -20.10 -12.73
CA LEU A 64 -7.41 -21.01 -13.87
C LEU A 64 -6.17 -20.97 -14.76
N LEU A 65 -5.63 -19.78 -15.02
CA LEU A 65 -4.45 -19.61 -15.86
C LEU A 65 -3.18 -20.16 -15.18
N ILE A 66 -3.00 -19.87 -13.89
CA ILE A 66 -1.87 -20.42 -13.12
C ILE A 66 -1.92 -21.96 -13.16
N ASP A 67 -3.08 -22.56 -12.88
CA ASP A 67 -3.24 -24.01 -12.88
C ASP A 67 -3.02 -24.63 -14.28
N LYS A 68 -3.48 -23.94 -15.34
CA LYS A 68 -3.33 -24.38 -16.73
C LYS A 68 -1.89 -24.36 -17.22
N PHE A 69 -1.13 -23.33 -16.85
CA PHE A 69 0.20 -23.07 -17.39
C PHE A 69 1.35 -23.36 -16.40
N LYS A 70 1.06 -23.89 -15.20
CA LYS A 70 2.04 -24.06 -14.11
C LYS A 70 3.31 -24.80 -14.52
N ASP A 71 3.23 -25.76 -15.42
CA ASP A 71 4.35 -26.62 -15.77
C ASP A 71 5.23 -26.06 -16.90
N ASN A 72 4.68 -25.13 -17.72
CA ASN A 72 5.36 -24.62 -18.92
C ASN A 72 5.67 -23.12 -18.83
N SER A 73 4.96 -22.37 -17.99
CA SER A 73 5.12 -20.91 -17.90
C SER A 73 6.38 -20.52 -17.15
N LYS A 74 7.11 -19.56 -17.70
CA LYS A 74 8.23 -18.86 -17.05
C LYS A 74 7.80 -17.50 -16.49
N LEU A 75 6.48 -17.32 -16.29
CA LEU A 75 5.90 -16.07 -15.77
C LEU A 75 6.25 -15.86 -14.30
N MET A 76 6.76 -14.68 -13.97
CA MET A 76 6.80 -14.17 -12.61
C MET A 76 5.63 -13.20 -12.44
N LEU A 77 4.56 -13.67 -11.79
CA LEU A 77 3.39 -12.83 -11.47
C LEU A 77 3.56 -12.23 -10.08
N ILE A 78 3.51 -10.89 -10.01
CA ILE A 78 3.60 -10.13 -8.76
C ILE A 78 2.29 -9.38 -8.55
N LEU A 79 1.62 -9.63 -7.43
CA LEU A 79 0.42 -8.92 -7.01
C LEU A 79 0.80 -8.02 -5.84
N CYS A 80 0.70 -6.70 -6.03
CA CYS A 80 0.98 -5.70 -5.00
C CYS A 80 -0.32 -5.05 -4.54
N GLY A 81 -0.36 -4.57 -3.31
CA GLY A 81 -1.48 -3.80 -2.79
C GLY A 81 -1.22 -3.28 -1.40
N SER A 82 -1.65 -2.06 -1.14
CA SER A 82 -1.53 -1.37 0.15
C SER A 82 -2.58 -1.84 1.17
N SER A 83 -3.74 -2.33 0.71
CA SER A 83 -4.81 -2.84 1.58
C SER A 83 -4.48 -4.22 2.15
N MET A 84 -3.85 -4.24 3.34
CA MET A 84 -3.43 -5.49 4.00
C MET A 84 -4.61 -6.42 4.28
N SER A 85 -5.72 -5.89 4.82
CA SER A 85 -6.92 -6.69 5.11
C SER A 85 -7.47 -7.37 3.84
N TYR A 86 -7.52 -6.63 2.72
CA TYR A 86 -7.94 -7.22 1.45
C TYR A 86 -7.00 -8.35 0.99
N MET A 87 -5.70 -8.13 1.08
CA MET A 87 -4.72 -9.14 0.68
C MET A 87 -4.82 -10.38 1.57
N GLU A 88 -4.98 -10.21 2.87
CA GLU A 88 -5.15 -11.33 3.82
C GLU A 88 -6.44 -12.11 3.55
N ASP A 89 -7.56 -11.44 3.36
CA ASP A 89 -8.88 -12.07 3.19
C ASP A 89 -9.11 -12.68 1.81
N HIS A 90 -8.65 -12.00 0.74
CA HIS A 90 -9.01 -12.33 -0.64
C HIS A 90 -7.87 -12.95 -1.47
N VAL A 91 -6.63 -12.92 -0.99
CA VAL A 91 -5.48 -13.50 -1.68
C VAL A 91 -4.84 -14.61 -0.85
N LEU A 92 -4.62 -14.36 0.45
CA LEU A 92 -3.87 -15.25 1.33
C LEU A 92 -4.76 -16.25 2.08
N SER A 93 -6.04 -15.95 2.26
CA SER A 93 -7.02 -16.80 2.93
C SER A 93 -7.22 -18.13 2.21
N TYR A 94 -7.42 -19.20 2.96
CA TYR A 94 -7.69 -20.55 2.43
C TYR A 94 -8.94 -20.64 1.56
N LYS A 95 -9.88 -19.69 1.67
CA LYS A 95 -11.07 -19.59 0.83
C LYS A 95 -10.83 -18.81 -0.47
N ALA A 96 -9.68 -18.14 -0.60
CA ALA A 96 -9.39 -17.32 -1.75
C ALA A 96 -8.97 -18.16 -2.97
N PRO A 97 -9.34 -17.79 -4.21
CA PRO A 97 -8.99 -18.53 -5.42
C PRO A 97 -7.47 -18.72 -5.60
N LEU A 98 -6.66 -17.79 -5.13
CA LEU A 98 -5.21 -17.82 -5.25
C LEU A 98 -4.50 -18.53 -4.10
N TYR A 99 -5.23 -19.04 -3.12
CA TYR A 99 -4.64 -19.81 -2.03
C TYR A 99 -3.85 -21.03 -2.53
N GLY A 100 -2.67 -21.23 -1.94
CA GLY A 100 -1.78 -22.34 -2.31
C GLY A 100 -1.04 -22.20 -3.65
N ARG A 101 -1.25 -21.09 -4.41
CA ARG A 101 -0.60 -20.82 -5.69
C ARG A 101 0.55 -19.84 -5.63
N ARG A 102 0.72 -19.18 -4.50
CA ARG A 102 1.87 -18.31 -4.28
C ARG A 102 3.14 -19.10 -4.03
N THR A 103 4.26 -18.63 -4.57
CA THR A 103 5.59 -19.17 -4.34
C THR A 103 6.39 -18.36 -3.32
N ALA A 104 6.05 -17.07 -3.16
CA ALA A 104 6.66 -16.16 -2.19
C ALA A 104 5.65 -15.13 -1.70
N GLN A 105 5.93 -14.55 -0.54
CA GLN A 105 5.20 -13.43 0.03
C GLN A 105 6.19 -12.49 0.70
N ILE A 106 6.06 -11.20 0.40
CA ILE A 106 6.87 -10.15 1.01
C ILE A 106 5.90 -9.16 1.67
N LYS A 107 6.05 -8.94 2.97
CA LYS A 107 5.38 -7.89 3.71
C LYS A 107 6.37 -6.78 3.96
N LEU A 108 6.23 -5.66 3.22
CA LEU A 108 7.03 -4.48 3.45
C LEU A 108 6.51 -3.77 4.70
N LEU A 109 7.38 -3.59 5.67
CA LEU A 109 7.09 -2.83 6.88
C LEU A 109 7.74 -1.44 6.77
N PRO A 110 7.22 -0.44 7.51
CA PRO A 110 7.95 0.80 7.70
C PRO A 110 9.35 0.54 8.25
N PHE A 111 10.26 1.46 8.05
CA PHE A 111 11.60 1.37 8.64
C PHE A 111 11.51 1.28 10.16
N SER A 112 12.32 0.42 10.75
CA SER A 112 12.54 0.38 12.19
C SER A 112 13.19 1.68 12.66
N PHE A 113 13.22 1.88 13.98
CA PHE A 113 13.93 3.03 14.56
C PHE A 113 15.42 3.06 14.15
N ASP A 114 16.09 1.92 14.19
CA ASP A 114 17.51 1.82 13.81
C ASP A 114 17.73 2.16 12.32
N GLU A 115 16.89 1.69 11.42
CA GLU A 115 16.95 2.04 10.00
C GLU A 115 16.67 3.53 9.76
N THR A 116 15.71 4.11 10.47
CA THR A 116 15.43 5.55 10.44
C THR A 116 16.62 6.36 10.97
N CYS A 117 17.29 5.89 12.03
CA CYS A 117 18.50 6.52 12.54
C CYS A 117 19.64 6.52 11.52
N ARG A 118 19.78 5.47 10.70
CA ARG A 118 20.76 5.41 9.61
C ARG A 118 20.42 6.32 8.45
N TYR A 119 19.13 6.59 8.23
CA TYR A 119 18.68 7.50 7.19
C TYR A 119 19.12 8.94 7.46
N PHE A 120 18.97 9.42 8.71
CA PHE A 120 19.35 10.77 9.13
C PHE A 120 20.77 10.79 9.71
N LYS A 121 21.67 11.53 9.06
CA LYS A 121 23.08 11.60 9.47
C LYS A 121 23.41 12.78 10.37
N ASN A 122 22.65 13.89 10.25
CA ASN A 122 22.98 15.16 10.90
C ASN A 122 22.10 15.44 12.13
N PHE A 123 20.98 14.77 12.31
CA PHE A 123 20.19 14.89 13.53
C PHE A 123 20.90 14.29 14.75
N SER A 124 20.74 14.91 15.90
CA SER A 124 21.09 14.30 17.18
C SER A 124 20.25 13.04 17.43
N ASP A 125 20.69 12.16 18.33
CA ASP A 125 19.93 10.95 18.65
C ASP A 125 18.57 11.27 19.28
N VAL A 126 18.47 12.38 20.01
CA VAL A 126 17.20 12.89 20.54
C VAL A 126 16.28 13.35 19.41
N ASP A 127 16.81 14.13 18.45
CA ASP A 127 16.02 14.59 17.30
C ASP A 127 15.56 13.41 16.43
N LYS A 128 16.40 12.38 16.21
CA LYS A 128 16.01 11.16 15.51
C LYS A 128 14.87 10.44 16.20
N ALA A 129 14.92 10.33 17.53
CA ALA A 129 13.85 9.73 18.31
C ALA A 129 12.54 10.53 18.21
N MET A 130 12.63 11.86 18.25
CA MET A 130 11.48 12.75 18.09
C MET A 130 10.89 12.65 16.67
N VAL A 131 11.72 12.67 15.61
CA VAL A 131 11.28 12.49 14.24
C VAL A 131 10.58 11.14 14.07
N TYR A 132 11.18 10.06 14.59
CA TYR A 132 10.54 8.75 14.52
C TYR A 132 9.20 8.69 15.27
N GLY A 133 9.10 9.37 16.41
CA GLY A 133 7.83 9.50 17.15
C GLY A 133 6.75 10.26 16.38
N MET A 134 7.12 11.22 15.51
CA MET A 134 6.19 12.03 14.73
C MET A 134 5.76 11.37 13.41
N VAL A 135 6.70 10.77 12.67
CA VAL A 135 6.45 10.28 11.30
C VAL A 135 6.60 8.76 11.16
N GLY A 136 7.01 8.07 12.22
CA GLY A 136 7.31 6.64 12.15
C GLY A 136 8.46 6.35 11.17
N GLY A 137 8.46 5.15 10.60
CA GLY A 137 9.44 4.71 9.61
C GLY A 137 8.94 4.75 8.18
N THR A 138 7.86 5.47 7.88
CA THR A 138 7.30 5.55 6.51
C THR A 138 8.21 6.37 5.62
N PRO A 139 8.82 5.80 4.56
CA PRO A 139 9.81 6.50 3.74
C PRO A 139 9.32 7.82 3.18
N GLN A 140 8.06 7.88 2.73
CA GLN A 140 7.45 9.10 2.19
C GLN A 140 7.42 10.25 3.20
N TYR A 141 7.20 9.95 4.49
CA TYR A 141 7.19 10.96 5.54
C TYR A 141 8.60 11.35 5.96
N LEU A 142 9.52 10.39 5.97
CA LEU A 142 10.93 10.66 6.25
C LEU A 142 11.56 11.60 5.22
N LEU A 143 11.16 11.48 3.94
CA LEU A 143 11.60 12.39 2.86
C LEU A 143 11.18 13.85 3.06
N GLN A 144 10.14 14.11 3.87
CA GLN A 144 9.72 15.49 4.19
C GLN A 144 10.59 16.13 5.28
N MET A 145 11.41 15.35 5.97
CA MET A 145 12.32 15.83 7.01
C MET A 145 13.70 16.14 6.43
N ASN A 146 14.24 17.28 6.82
CA ASN A 146 15.57 17.72 6.39
C ASN A 146 16.51 17.80 7.60
N ASP A 147 17.44 16.86 7.72
CA ASP A 147 18.39 16.80 8.84
C ASP A 147 19.50 17.88 8.81
N LYS A 148 19.48 18.77 7.81
CA LYS A 148 20.31 20.00 7.79
C LYS A 148 19.62 21.19 8.47
N LEU A 149 18.34 21.08 8.80
CA LEU A 149 17.58 22.08 9.53
C LEU A 149 17.37 21.62 10.98
N SER A 150 17.13 22.57 11.87
CA SER A 150 16.72 22.22 13.23
C SER A 150 15.38 21.46 13.24
N LEU A 151 15.13 20.64 14.27
CA LEU A 151 13.86 19.95 14.43
C LEU A 151 12.68 20.92 14.46
N GLU A 152 12.82 22.07 15.16
CA GLU A 152 11.80 23.11 15.20
C GLU A 152 11.43 23.64 13.80
N ASN A 153 12.42 23.88 12.94
CA ASN A 153 12.18 24.33 11.58
C ASN A 153 11.53 23.24 10.72
N ASN A 154 11.90 21.98 10.92
CA ASN A 154 11.21 20.86 10.29
C ASN A 154 9.72 20.83 10.69
N ILE A 155 9.41 20.91 11.98
CA ILE A 155 8.02 20.92 12.48
C ILE A 155 7.24 22.08 11.87
N LYS A 156 7.80 23.30 11.88
CA LYS A 156 7.13 24.48 11.30
C LYS A 156 6.84 24.31 9.81
N ASN A 157 7.80 23.74 9.06
CA ASN A 157 7.70 23.63 7.61
C ASN A 157 6.79 22.47 7.15
N THR A 158 6.65 21.42 7.96
CA THR A 158 5.92 20.21 7.59
C THR A 158 4.54 20.13 8.25
N PHE A 159 4.46 20.20 9.59
CA PHE A 159 3.22 19.95 10.31
C PHE A 159 2.39 21.23 10.56
N LEU A 160 3.04 22.39 10.63
CA LEU A 160 2.37 23.65 10.95
C LEU A 160 2.20 24.55 9.72
N ASN A 161 2.69 24.14 8.56
CA ASN A 161 2.53 24.87 7.31
C ASN A 161 1.34 24.32 6.50
N PRO A 162 0.27 25.10 6.31
CA PRO A 162 -0.92 24.63 5.57
C PRO A 162 -0.69 24.20 4.11
N ILE A 163 0.45 24.60 3.53
CA ILE A 163 0.81 24.22 2.15
C ILE A 163 1.52 22.87 2.13
N SER A 164 2.00 22.39 3.29
CA SER A 164 2.71 21.11 3.38
C SER A 164 1.74 19.93 3.27
N SER A 165 2.18 18.88 2.58
CA SER A 165 1.42 17.63 2.47
C SER A 165 1.15 16.95 3.82
N LEU A 166 2.04 17.13 4.81
CA LEU A 166 1.87 16.53 6.14
C LEU A 166 0.91 17.31 7.06
N PHE A 167 0.47 18.51 6.66
CA PHE A 167 -0.46 19.29 7.47
C PHE A 167 -1.84 18.61 7.60
N GLU A 168 -2.39 18.13 6.50
CA GLU A 168 -3.69 17.45 6.46
C GLU A 168 -3.58 15.91 6.46
N GLU A 169 -2.37 15.37 6.36
CA GLU A 169 -2.15 13.94 6.21
C GLU A 169 -2.77 13.09 7.34
N PRO A 170 -2.71 13.47 8.63
CA PRO A 170 -3.33 12.69 9.70
C PRO A 170 -4.85 12.53 9.50
N GLU A 171 -5.52 13.60 9.07
CA GLU A 171 -6.96 13.57 8.81
C GLU A 171 -7.28 12.76 7.55
N ASN A 172 -6.50 12.93 6.49
CA ASN A 172 -6.66 12.19 5.25
C ASN A 172 -6.42 10.69 5.45
N LEU A 173 -5.43 10.31 6.24
CA LEU A 173 -5.15 8.92 6.58
C LEU A 173 -6.33 8.29 7.34
N LEU A 174 -6.89 8.99 8.34
CA LEU A 174 -8.07 8.50 9.04
C LEU A 174 -9.27 8.30 8.10
N LYS A 175 -9.50 9.23 7.16
CA LYS A 175 -10.60 9.09 6.17
C LYS A 175 -10.44 7.87 5.27
N GLN A 176 -9.22 7.44 5.01
CA GLN A 176 -8.92 6.28 4.15
C GLN A 176 -8.97 4.95 4.90
N GLU A 177 -8.52 4.93 6.16
CA GLU A 177 -8.27 3.70 6.89
C GLU A 177 -9.42 3.27 7.82
N VAL A 178 -10.22 4.23 8.31
CA VAL A 178 -11.25 3.93 9.30
C VAL A 178 -12.66 4.32 8.85
N ARG A 179 -13.67 3.63 9.41
CA ARG A 179 -15.08 3.87 9.06
C ARG A 179 -15.63 5.16 9.67
N GLU A 180 -15.15 5.56 10.84
CA GLU A 180 -15.61 6.71 11.61
C GLU A 180 -14.47 7.69 11.91
N PRO A 181 -13.93 8.41 10.90
CA PRO A 181 -12.76 9.27 11.05
C PRO A 181 -12.91 10.32 12.15
N ALA A 182 -14.11 10.88 12.33
CA ALA A 182 -14.38 11.89 13.33
C ALA A 182 -14.20 11.36 14.77
N LEU A 183 -14.67 10.13 15.04
CA LEU A 183 -14.52 9.48 16.33
C LEU A 183 -13.04 9.23 16.65
N TYR A 184 -12.30 8.68 15.69
CA TYR A 184 -10.86 8.43 15.86
C TYR A 184 -10.08 9.71 16.08
N ASN A 185 -10.39 10.77 15.33
CA ASN A 185 -9.76 12.09 15.53
C ASN A 185 -10.08 12.66 16.91
N ALA A 186 -11.31 12.52 17.40
CA ALA A 186 -11.68 12.95 18.76
C ALA A 186 -10.90 12.17 19.85
N ILE A 187 -10.74 10.86 19.68
CA ILE A 187 -9.94 10.01 20.58
C ILE A 187 -8.47 10.46 20.59
N ILE A 188 -7.86 10.66 19.42
CA ILE A 188 -6.46 11.12 19.31
C ILE A 188 -6.31 12.50 19.97
N THR A 189 -7.25 13.40 19.72
CA THR A 189 -7.26 14.75 20.32
C THR A 189 -7.38 14.68 21.85
N ALA A 190 -8.23 13.80 22.38
CA ALA A 190 -8.37 13.59 23.82
C ALA A 190 -7.06 13.09 24.45
N ILE A 191 -6.38 12.15 23.79
CA ILE A 191 -5.09 11.60 24.24
C ILE A 191 -4.00 12.69 24.16
N ALA A 192 -3.92 13.44 23.08
CA ALA A 192 -2.99 14.57 22.92
C ALA A 192 -3.23 15.64 23.97
N GLY A 193 -4.48 15.83 24.41
CA GLY A 193 -4.87 16.69 25.52
C GLY A 193 -4.64 16.11 26.93
N GLY A 194 -3.88 15.00 27.05
CA GLY A 194 -3.42 14.40 28.30
C GLY A 194 -4.33 13.31 28.89
N ALA A 195 -5.43 12.91 28.21
CA ALA A 195 -6.23 11.79 28.68
C ALA A 195 -5.46 10.47 28.50
N SER A 196 -5.30 9.70 29.59
CA SER A 196 -4.52 8.46 29.60
C SER A 196 -5.32 7.23 29.99
N ARG A 197 -6.54 7.42 30.47
CA ARG A 197 -7.44 6.31 30.89
C ARG A 197 -8.66 6.24 29.99
N MET A 198 -9.14 5.01 29.73
CA MET A 198 -10.32 4.79 28.91
C MET A 198 -11.53 5.63 29.34
N ALA A 199 -11.79 5.71 30.64
CA ALA A 199 -12.90 6.51 31.19
C ALA A 199 -12.74 8.02 30.90
N GLU A 200 -11.53 8.55 30.94
CA GLU A 200 -11.23 9.95 30.62
C GLU A 200 -11.43 10.22 29.12
N ILE A 201 -10.95 9.30 28.27
CA ILE A 201 -11.11 9.39 26.81
C ILE A 201 -12.59 9.32 26.45
N SER A 202 -13.32 8.31 26.95
CA SER A 202 -14.76 8.15 26.71
C SER A 202 -15.56 9.39 27.14
N SER A 203 -15.24 9.94 28.32
CA SER A 203 -15.91 11.15 28.80
C SER A 203 -15.67 12.37 27.91
N LYS A 204 -14.44 12.52 27.37
CA LYS A 204 -14.10 13.63 26.47
C LYS A 204 -14.70 13.47 25.07
N VAL A 205 -14.84 12.25 24.62
CA VAL A 205 -15.36 11.92 23.27
C VAL A 205 -16.89 11.80 23.26
N GLY A 206 -17.50 11.58 24.43
CA GLY A 206 -18.95 11.41 24.55
C GLY A 206 -19.46 10.01 24.18
N GLU A 207 -18.56 9.02 24.14
CA GLU A 207 -18.86 7.64 23.78
C GLU A 207 -18.74 6.70 25.01
N ASN A 208 -19.41 5.55 24.94
CA ASN A 208 -19.28 4.52 25.97
C ASN A 208 -17.94 3.80 25.88
N THR A 209 -17.42 3.32 27.02
CA THR A 209 -16.14 2.59 27.13
C THR A 209 -16.06 1.27 26.33
N ASN A 210 -17.15 0.85 25.72
CA ASN A 210 -17.27 -0.40 24.93
C ASN A 210 -17.23 -0.18 23.41
N VAL A 211 -16.72 0.95 22.95
CA VAL A 211 -16.48 1.22 21.53
C VAL A 211 -15.12 0.72 21.11
#